data_af7216b910319c448212a550920ab002
#
_entry.id   af7216b910319c448212a550920ab002
#
_cell.length_a   1.000
_cell.length_b   1.000
_cell.length_c   1.000
_cell.angle_alpha   90.00
_cell.angle_beta   90.00
_cell.angle_gamma   90.00
#
_symmetry.space_group_name_H-M   'P 1'
#
loop_
_entity.id
_entity.type
_entity.pdbx_description
1 polymer ?
#
loop_
_entity_poly.entity_id
_entity_poly.type
_entity_poly.pdbx_seq_one_letter_code
_entity_poly.pdbx_strand_id
1 'polypeptide(L)' 'MEQWQDCDAVERHPEKLSGAWVFRGTRVPLAALFENLRDGASIDQFLAWFPGVQRAQVEAVLEHEALAAAHPEV' A
#
# COMPACT_ATOMS: atom_id res chain seq x y z
N MET A 1 5.12 -16.48 -2.49
CA MET A 1 6.00 -15.49 -1.88
C MET A 1 5.33 -14.13 -1.89
N GLU A 2 5.47 -13.42 -0.81
CA GLU A 2 4.78 -12.13 -0.70
C GLU A 2 5.69 -11.02 -1.21
N GLN A 3 5.20 -10.30 -2.19
CA GLN A 3 6.01 -9.27 -2.82
C GLN A 3 6.25 -8.07 -1.92
N TRP A 4 5.50 -7.95 -0.83
CA TRP A 4 5.60 -6.77 0.03
C TRP A 4 6.65 -6.91 1.11
N GLN A 5 7.28 -8.07 1.26
CA GLN A 5 8.26 -8.28 2.33
C GLN A 5 9.45 -7.33 2.24
N ASP A 6 9.80 -6.90 1.04
CA ASP A 6 10.96 -6.03 0.84
C ASP A 6 10.60 -4.56 0.76
N CYS A 7 9.36 -4.20 1.04
CA CYS A 7 8.92 -2.81 0.96
C CYS A 7 8.88 -2.22 2.37
N ASP A 8 9.76 -1.26 2.63
CA ASP A 8 9.87 -0.69 3.98
C ASP A 8 8.69 0.18 4.36
N ALA A 9 7.86 0.58 3.39
CA ALA A 9 6.72 1.44 3.67
C ALA A 9 5.54 0.69 4.25
N VAL A 10 5.59 -0.64 4.30
CA VAL A 10 4.46 -1.45 4.72
C VAL A 10 4.87 -2.42 5.81
N GLU A 11 3.87 -2.92 6.52
CA GLU A 11 4.10 -3.92 7.55
C GLU A 11 2.87 -4.82 7.65
N ARG A 12 3.03 -5.93 8.35
CA ARG A 12 1.95 -6.88 8.53
C ARG A 12 1.96 -7.38 9.95
N HIS A 13 0.77 -7.47 10.53
CA HIS A 13 0.59 -7.97 11.89
C HIS A 13 -0.38 -9.14 11.81
N PRO A 14 0.11 -10.38 11.81
CA PRO A 14 -0.77 -11.54 11.60
C PRO A 14 -1.92 -11.64 12.57
N GLU A 15 -1.75 -11.14 13.79
CA GLU A 15 -2.82 -11.20 14.79
C GLU A 15 -3.76 -9.99 14.72
N LYS A 16 -3.54 -9.07 13.77
CA LYS A 16 -4.38 -7.91 13.60
C LYS A 16 -4.80 -7.81 12.15
N LEU A 17 -6.02 -7.33 11.92
CA LEU A 17 -6.51 -7.08 10.56
C LEU A 17 -6.37 -8.29 9.66
N SER A 18 -6.47 -9.48 10.26
CA SER A 18 -6.39 -10.75 9.55
C SER A 18 -5.09 -10.90 8.77
N GLY A 19 -4.02 -10.26 9.24
CA GLY A 19 -2.73 -10.34 8.59
C GLY A 19 -2.60 -9.52 7.32
N ALA A 20 -3.50 -8.56 7.10
CA ALA A 20 -3.42 -7.72 5.92
C ALA A 20 -2.18 -6.83 5.95
N TRP A 21 -1.64 -6.55 4.78
CA TRP A 21 -0.56 -5.57 4.68
C TRP A 21 -1.12 -4.17 4.84
N VAL A 22 -0.47 -3.37 5.68
CA VAL A 22 -0.89 -2.00 5.96
C VAL A 22 0.29 -1.07 5.77
N PHE A 23 0.01 0.22 5.62
CA PHE A 23 1.07 1.22 5.63
C PHE A 23 1.71 1.25 7.02
N ARG A 24 3.04 1.26 7.06
CA ARG A 24 3.78 1.16 8.32
C ARG A 24 3.36 2.27 9.28
N GLY A 25 3.10 1.89 10.52
CA GLY A 25 2.68 2.84 11.54
C GLY A 25 1.22 3.20 11.49
N THR A 26 0.43 2.54 10.63
CA THR A 26 -0.99 2.81 10.51
C THR A 26 -1.76 1.51 10.54
N ARG A 27 -3.09 1.64 10.53
CA ARG A 27 -3.98 0.49 10.33
C ARG A 27 -4.65 0.54 8.96
N VAL A 28 -4.10 1.33 8.04
CA VAL A 28 -4.69 1.51 6.72
C VAL A 28 -4.16 0.43 5.79
N PRO A 29 -5.02 -0.48 5.30
CA PRO A 29 -4.57 -1.54 4.42
C PRO A 29 -4.13 -0.99 3.06
N LEU A 30 -3.16 -1.66 2.44
CA LEU A 30 -2.77 -1.28 1.09
C LEU A 30 -3.96 -1.38 0.13
N ALA A 31 -4.85 -2.33 0.38
CA ALA A 31 -6.03 -2.48 -0.46
C ALA A 31 -6.86 -1.21 -0.52
N ALA A 32 -6.89 -0.43 0.58
CA ALA A 32 -7.65 0.81 0.58
C ALA A 32 -7.11 1.79 -0.45
N LEU A 33 -5.79 1.85 -0.61
CA LEU A 33 -5.21 2.72 -1.64
C LEU A 33 -5.65 2.30 -3.03
N PHE A 34 -5.48 1.01 -3.33
CA PHE A 34 -5.78 0.54 -4.69
C PHE A 34 -7.27 0.63 -4.99
N GLU A 35 -8.13 0.36 -4.00
CA GLU A 35 -9.57 0.48 -4.22
C GLU A 35 -9.99 1.91 -4.49
N ASN A 36 -9.40 2.86 -3.75
CA ASN A 36 -9.74 4.27 -3.97
C ASN A 36 -9.25 4.75 -5.33
N LEU A 37 -8.04 4.36 -5.72
CA LEU A 37 -7.53 4.74 -7.03
C LEU A 37 -8.37 4.12 -8.15
N ARG A 38 -8.77 2.85 -7.97
CA ARG A 38 -9.63 2.19 -8.95
C ARG A 38 -10.94 2.96 -9.14
N ASP A 39 -11.45 3.52 -8.06
CA ASP A 39 -12.72 4.23 -8.09
C ASP A 39 -12.57 5.70 -8.51
N GLY A 40 -11.38 6.11 -8.92
CA GLY A 40 -11.16 7.43 -9.49
C GLY A 40 -10.59 8.47 -8.53
N ALA A 41 -10.28 8.10 -7.31
CA ALA A 41 -9.69 9.06 -6.38
C ALA A 41 -8.24 9.35 -6.76
N SER A 42 -7.81 10.59 -6.49
CA SER A 42 -6.42 10.95 -6.65
C SER A 42 -5.63 10.57 -5.40
N ILE A 43 -4.31 10.57 -5.52
CA ILE A 43 -3.46 10.33 -4.37
C ILE A 43 -3.69 11.42 -3.32
N ASP A 44 -3.85 12.68 -3.74
CA ASP A 44 -4.12 13.76 -2.81
C ASP A 44 -5.41 13.52 -2.02
N GLN A 45 -6.44 13.02 -2.68
CA GLN A 45 -7.70 12.72 -2.00
C GLN A 45 -7.51 11.58 -1.00
N PHE A 46 -6.78 10.55 -1.40
CA PHE A 46 -6.52 9.43 -0.51
C PHE A 46 -5.80 9.92 0.75
N LEU A 47 -4.77 10.75 0.57
CA LEU A 47 -4.01 11.25 1.72
C LEU A 47 -4.85 12.14 2.62
N ALA A 48 -5.80 12.87 2.04
CA ALA A 48 -6.70 13.69 2.85
C ALA A 48 -7.62 12.81 3.71
N TRP A 49 -8.07 11.69 3.18
CA TRP A 49 -8.95 10.78 3.91
C TRP A 49 -8.21 9.92 4.92
N PHE A 50 -6.91 9.67 4.70
CA PHE A 50 -6.12 8.82 5.58
C PHE A 50 -4.87 9.57 6.01
N PRO A 51 -5.03 10.57 6.90
CA PRO A 51 -3.91 11.46 7.23
C PRO A 51 -2.74 10.79 7.93
N GLY A 52 -2.94 9.57 8.45
CA GLY A 52 -1.82 8.82 9.02
C GLY A 52 -0.86 8.26 8.00
N VAL A 53 -1.24 8.23 6.73
CA VAL A 53 -0.40 7.72 5.64
C VAL A 53 0.35 8.90 5.02
N GLN A 54 1.63 8.72 4.79
CA GLN A 54 2.46 9.78 4.18
C GLN A 54 2.56 9.55 2.69
N ARG A 55 2.72 10.67 1.96
CA ARG A 55 2.87 10.60 0.50
C ARG A 55 4.03 9.69 0.10
N ALA A 56 5.14 9.76 0.82
CA ALA A 56 6.29 8.92 0.51
C ALA A 56 5.95 7.44 0.60
N GLN A 57 5.06 7.07 1.53
CA GLN A 57 4.65 5.69 1.66
C GLN A 57 3.81 5.25 0.46
N VAL A 58 2.88 6.11 0.02
CA VAL A 58 2.08 5.81 -1.15
C VAL A 58 2.96 5.65 -2.37
N GLU A 59 3.92 6.56 -2.54
CA GLU A 59 4.82 6.48 -3.69
C GLU A 59 5.66 5.22 -3.66
N ALA A 60 6.15 4.82 -2.49
CA ALA A 60 6.93 3.60 -2.37
C ALA A 60 6.09 2.36 -2.72
N VAL A 61 4.83 2.34 -2.29
CA VAL A 61 3.95 1.22 -2.59
C VAL A 61 3.66 1.15 -4.08
N LEU A 62 3.37 2.29 -4.70
CA LEU A 62 3.08 2.31 -6.13
C LEU A 62 4.32 1.94 -6.95
N GLU A 63 5.49 2.39 -6.52
CA GLU A 63 6.74 2.02 -7.18
C GLU A 63 6.97 0.52 -7.09
N HIS A 64 6.75 -0.04 -5.91
CA HIS A 64 6.94 -1.47 -5.69
C HIS A 64 6.02 -2.27 -6.61
N GLU A 65 4.77 -1.84 -6.73
CA GLU A 65 3.81 -2.52 -7.58
C GLU A 65 4.19 -2.36 -9.06
N ALA A 66 4.67 -1.19 -9.43
CA ALA A 66 5.08 -0.95 -10.81
C ALA A 66 6.25 -1.86 -11.20
N LEU A 67 7.20 -2.03 -10.29
CA LEU A 67 8.33 -2.90 -10.54
C LEU A 67 7.88 -4.37 -10.68
N ALA A 68 6.94 -4.78 -9.85
CA ALA A 68 6.42 -6.15 -9.93
C ALA A 68 5.73 -6.38 -11.28
N ALA A 69 4.99 -5.37 -11.75
CA ALA A 69 4.30 -5.49 -13.03
C ALA A 69 5.27 -5.47 -14.21
N ALA A 70 6.37 -4.71 -14.05
CA ALA A 70 7.37 -4.62 -15.12
C ALA A 70 8.21 -5.90 -15.26
N HIS A 71 8.23 -6.74 -14.23
CA HIS A 71 9.00 -7.97 -14.24
C HIS A 71 8.09 -9.16 -13.97
N PRO A 72 7.15 -9.43 -14.87
CA PRO A 72 6.20 -10.51 -14.64
C PRO A 72 6.91 -11.86 -14.60
N GLU A 73 6.43 -12.69 -13.73
CA GLU A 73 6.90 -14.06 -13.67
C GLU A 73 6.18 -14.86 -14.76
N VAL A 74 6.95 -15.56 -15.55
CA VAL A 74 6.37 -16.35 -16.62
C VAL A 74 6.72 -17.79 -16.45
#